data_4227cb818a09010b341d3d21d056c672
#
_entry.id   4227cb818a09010b341d3d21d056c672
#
_cell.length_a   1.000
_cell.length_b   1.000
_cell.length_c   1.000
_cell.angle_alpha   90.00
_cell.angle_beta   90.00
_cell.angle_gamma   90.00
#
_symmetry.space_group_name_H-M   'P 1'
#
loop_
_entity.id
_entity.type
_entity.pdbx_description
1 polymer ?
#
loop_
_entity_poly.entity_id
_entity_poly.type
_entity_poly.pdbx_seq_one_letter_code
_entity_poly.pdbx_strand_id
1 'polypeptide(L)'
;MNMWGNPAVTRRDYNFINILGDSDESTLARTNNNVASVFENEQLVRLFFNDWETEKEKLPKIEIGKTYTITGSDGKEYIRAGYMPNSCHAYYLVNNEAIRTVVYSVTSVAGLGLDKGVSSYGDINKIKLVWAWKDFGYILQLAAVVVAMITMASWLLDTSFFKSLKLEKTRKIGIDRKEKPLYYWIFFVVLFIIPVLLFRKGILSSRTFLGIDISNIWLLGGNNNSYISWQWLTSIAMILVFLAYHFLWGKKHGGNLNTYGFRTSNDGSFCGSYILKSLLYGLFAVGCGYLVFAFISAYTKQGMHIATFMMSTLNVNRTFCVFMYVIFQIPYFLSSSLALKSVGVGETEDDLKGTLKSIGIGTVLTVLGLLLLWIFFVICVNVFNTVTTSTYFSADRVYIYTIAILPLFIGMTIANALNMVVSKKTNSIWPGFFTAILWGVWMICFCCPLA
;
A
#
# COMPACT_ATOMS: atom_id res chain seq x y z
N MET A 1 -7.08 -20.35 -10.00
CA MET A 1 -8.53 -20.24 -10.04
C MET A 1 -8.90 -19.84 -11.45
N ASN A 2 -9.59 -20.69 -12.20
CA ASN A 2 -10.01 -20.36 -13.57
C ASN A 2 -11.10 -19.29 -13.46
N MET A 3 -10.79 -18.04 -13.73
CA MET A 3 -11.78 -16.96 -13.66
C MET A 3 -12.98 -17.18 -14.59
N TRP A 4 -12.82 -18.03 -15.59
CA TRP A 4 -13.77 -18.26 -16.67
C TRP A 4 -14.48 -19.63 -16.61
N GLY A 5 -14.09 -20.51 -15.69
CA GLY A 5 -14.45 -21.91 -15.75
C GLY A 5 -15.17 -22.44 -14.52
N ASN A 6 -16.38 -21.99 -14.26
CA ASN A 6 -17.34 -22.86 -13.58
C ASN A 6 -18.24 -23.51 -14.66
N PRO A 7 -18.09 -24.80 -14.98
CA PRO A 7 -18.90 -25.47 -16.00
C PRO A 7 -20.39 -25.51 -15.63
N ALA A 8 -20.75 -25.18 -14.40
CA ALA A 8 -22.16 -25.10 -13.98
C ALA A 8 -22.90 -23.85 -14.51
N VAL A 9 -22.22 -22.90 -15.16
CA VAL A 9 -22.83 -21.68 -15.70
C VAL A 9 -22.69 -21.70 -17.22
N THR A 10 -23.46 -22.51 -17.88
CA THR A 10 -23.40 -22.77 -19.33
C THR A 10 -24.01 -21.67 -20.18
N ARG A 11 -24.99 -20.93 -19.67
CA ARG A 11 -25.60 -19.79 -20.39
C ARG A 11 -25.63 -18.57 -19.50
N ARG A 12 -25.35 -17.41 -20.10
CA ARG A 12 -25.32 -16.14 -19.35
C ARG A 12 -26.06 -15.07 -20.15
N ASP A 13 -27.33 -14.91 -19.83
CA ASP A 13 -28.22 -13.94 -20.45
C ASP A 13 -28.04 -12.56 -19.79
N TYR A 14 -26.89 -11.96 -20.06
CA TYR A 14 -26.52 -10.61 -19.61
C TYR A 14 -25.48 -9.98 -20.54
N ASN A 15 -25.38 -8.67 -20.52
CA ASN A 15 -24.31 -7.98 -21.21
C ASN A 15 -22.94 -8.33 -20.59
N PHE A 16 -21.95 -8.62 -21.42
CA PHE A 16 -20.61 -8.98 -20.96
C PHE A 16 -19.55 -8.25 -21.74
N ILE A 17 -18.72 -7.49 -21.02
CA ILE A 17 -17.58 -6.80 -21.58
C ILE A 17 -16.33 -7.27 -20.87
N ASN A 18 -15.34 -7.69 -21.64
CA ASN A 18 -14.02 -8.02 -21.15
C ASN A 18 -13.05 -6.89 -21.50
N ILE A 19 -12.50 -6.24 -20.48
CA ILE A 19 -11.47 -5.20 -20.65
C ILE A 19 -10.20 -5.73 -20.02
N LEU A 20 -9.15 -5.87 -20.81
CA LEU A 20 -7.88 -6.43 -20.38
C LEU A 20 -6.75 -5.58 -20.96
N GLY A 21 -5.87 -5.02 -20.12
CA GLY A 21 -4.73 -4.24 -20.58
C GLY A 21 -3.74 -5.09 -21.35
N ASP A 22 -3.17 -4.56 -22.39
CA ASP A 22 -2.15 -5.23 -23.21
C ASP A 22 -0.90 -5.62 -22.43
N SER A 23 -0.64 -4.89 -21.35
CA SER A 23 0.49 -5.09 -20.44
C SER A 23 0.05 -5.55 -19.04
N ASP A 24 -1.14 -6.18 -18.91
CA ASP A 24 -1.62 -6.70 -17.62
C ASP A 24 -0.70 -7.81 -17.10
N GLU A 25 0.04 -7.52 -16.04
CA GLU A 25 1.09 -8.40 -15.50
C GLU A 25 0.54 -9.73 -14.98
N SER A 26 -0.70 -9.76 -14.53
CA SER A 26 -1.37 -11.00 -14.10
C SER A 26 -1.63 -11.92 -15.29
N THR A 27 -1.93 -11.33 -16.42
CA THR A 27 -2.21 -12.05 -17.67
C THR A 27 -0.94 -12.41 -18.39
N LEU A 28 0.02 -11.49 -18.49
CA LEU A 28 1.37 -11.77 -19.04
C LEU A 28 2.02 -13.00 -18.39
N ALA A 29 1.95 -13.09 -17.06
CA ALA A 29 2.51 -14.22 -16.31
C ALA A 29 1.84 -15.57 -16.63
N ARG A 30 0.58 -15.55 -17.12
CA ARG A 30 -0.19 -16.77 -17.42
C ARG A 30 -0.19 -17.15 -18.89
N THR A 31 0.06 -16.19 -19.76
CA THR A 31 -0.07 -16.33 -21.22
C THR A 31 1.29 -16.32 -21.92
N ASN A 32 2.37 -16.52 -21.18
CA ASN A 32 3.74 -16.45 -21.73
C ASN A 32 3.98 -15.16 -22.54
N ASN A 33 3.62 -14.03 -21.92
CA ASN A 33 3.73 -12.67 -22.48
C ASN A 33 2.84 -12.37 -23.70
N ASN A 34 1.78 -13.15 -23.92
CA ASN A 34 0.81 -12.89 -24.99
C ASN A 34 -0.60 -12.66 -24.41
N VAL A 35 -0.90 -11.42 -24.00
CA VAL A 35 -2.19 -11.08 -23.41
C VAL A 35 -3.35 -11.29 -24.40
N ALA A 36 -3.14 -11.02 -25.68
CA ALA A 36 -4.18 -11.20 -26.70
C ALA A 36 -4.67 -12.66 -26.79
N SER A 37 -3.82 -13.65 -26.44
CA SER A 37 -4.22 -15.06 -26.46
C SER A 37 -5.36 -15.41 -25.48
N VAL A 38 -5.67 -14.53 -24.52
CA VAL A 38 -6.83 -14.68 -23.63
C VAL A 38 -8.13 -14.66 -24.45
N PHE A 39 -8.21 -13.84 -25.50
CA PHE A 39 -9.39 -13.77 -26.37
C PHE A 39 -9.53 -14.99 -27.29
N GLU A 40 -8.52 -15.86 -27.34
CA GLU A 40 -8.55 -17.15 -28.03
C GLU A 40 -8.85 -18.31 -27.06
N ASN A 41 -9.02 -18.02 -25.76
CA ASN A 41 -9.33 -19.04 -24.77
C ASN A 41 -10.73 -19.63 -25.03
N GLU A 42 -10.82 -20.94 -25.10
CA GLU A 42 -12.05 -21.65 -25.44
C GLU A 42 -13.24 -21.26 -24.56
N GLN A 43 -13.04 -21.18 -23.25
CA GLN A 43 -14.13 -20.85 -22.33
C GLN A 43 -14.59 -19.39 -22.50
N LEU A 44 -13.68 -18.47 -22.79
CA LEU A 44 -14.03 -17.08 -23.07
C LEU A 44 -14.78 -16.96 -24.39
N VAL A 45 -14.33 -17.66 -25.45
CA VAL A 45 -15.01 -17.67 -26.76
C VAL A 45 -16.42 -18.25 -26.62
N ARG A 46 -16.58 -19.36 -25.93
CA ARG A 46 -17.90 -19.97 -25.64
C ARG A 46 -18.80 -19.02 -24.86
N LEU A 47 -18.29 -18.33 -23.88
CA LEU A 47 -19.04 -17.32 -23.11
C LEU A 47 -19.44 -16.13 -24.00
N PHE A 48 -18.58 -15.70 -24.91
CA PHE A 48 -18.82 -14.58 -25.81
C PHE A 48 -19.98 -14.86 -26.77
N PHE A 49 -20.02 -16.06 -27.34
CA PHE A 49 -21.03 -16.43 -28.34
C PHE A 49 -22.21 -17.22 -27.73
N ASN A 50 -22.18 -17.47 -26.43
CA ASN A 50 -23.14 -18.26 -25.68
C ASN A 50 -23.37 -19.66 -26.31
N ASP A 51 -22.31 -20.22 -26.88
CA ASP A 51 -22.32 -21.48 -27.59
C ASP A 51 -21.37 -22.48 -26.92
N TRP A 52 -21.96 -23.53 -26.33
CA TRP A 52 -21.24 -24.55 -25.57
C TRP A 52 -21.29 -25.92 -26.28
N GLU A 53 -21.99 -26.02 -27.41
CA GLU A 53 -22.21 -27.27 -28.16
C GLU A 53 -21.32 -27.35 -29.41
N THR A 54 -21.06 -26.19 -30.06
CA THR A 54 -20.22 -26.14 -31.25
C THR A 54 -18.74 -26.39 -30.91
N GLU A 55 -18.03 -27.09 -31.78
CA GLU A 55 -16.55 -27.26 -31.67
C GLU A 55 -15.86 -25.89 -31.70
N LYS A 56 -14.83 -25.73 -30.88
CA LYS A 56 -14.13 -24.42 -30.71
C LYS A 56 -13.65 -23.86 -32.05
N GLU A 57 -13.13 -24.70 -32.91
CA GLU A 57 -12.57 -24.36 -34.21
C GLU A 57 -13.59 -23.77 -35.20
N LYS A 58 -14.86 -24.04 -34.95
CA LYS A 58 -15.98 -23.51 -35.72
C LYS A 58 -16.59 -22.25 -35.14
N LEU A 59 -16.22 -21.88 -33.91
CA LEU A 59 -16.68 -20.64 -33.27
C LEU A 59 -15.96 -19.42 -33.90
N PRO A 60 -16.66 -18.28 -34.00
CA PRO A 60 -16.03 -17.04 -34.46
C PRO A 60 -14.88 -16.62 -33.54
N LYS A 61 -13.86 -15.99 -34.12
CA LYS A 61 -12.81 -15.35 -33.31
C LYS A 61 -13.32 -14.04 -32.70
N ILE A 62 -12.94 -13.79 -31.46
CA ILE A 62 -13.20 -12.50 -30.80
C ILE A 62 -12.26 -11.45 -31.41
N GLU A 63 -12.80 -10.47 -32.09
CA GLU A 63 -12.06 -9.31 -32.58
C GLU A 63 -12.04 -8.24 -31.47
N ILE A 64 -10.85 -7.84 -31.05
CA ILE A 64 -10.66 -6.79 -30.03
C ILE A 64 -11.19 -5.45 -30.58
N GLY A 65 -11.97 -4.75 -29.77
CA GLY A 65 -12.61 -3.47 -30.15
C GLY A 65 -13.95 -3.62 -30.85
N LYS A 66 -14.39 -4.84 -31.18
CA LYS A 66 -15.67 -5.11 -31.83
C LYS A 66 -16.75 -5.48 -30.83
N THR A 67 -17.95 -4.98 -31.09
CA THR A 67 -19.15 -5.31 -30.32
C THR A 67 -19.97 -6.37 -31.08
N TYR A 68 -20.44 -7.36 -30.37
CA TYR A 68 -21.30 -8.43 -30.85
C TYR A 68 -22.64 -8.40 -30.12
N THR A 69 -23.70 -8.75 -30.81
CA THR A 69 -25.01 -8.98 -30.21
C THR A 69 -25.35 -10.48 -30.28
N ILE A 70 -25.75 -11.04 -29.15
CA ILE A 70 -26.18 -12.41 -29.04
C ILE A 70 -27.61 -12.44 -28.54
N THR A 71 -28.38 -13.47 -28.96
CA THR A 71 -29.72 -13.72 -28.42
C THR A 71 -29.61 -14.68 -27.23
N GLY A 72 -30.16 -14.26 -26.08
CA GLY A 72 -30.22 -15.09 -24.88
C GLY A 72 -31.31 -16.16 -24.95
N SER A 73 -31.34 -17.05 -23.95
CA SER A 73 -32.35 -18.07 -23.82
C SER A 73 -33.75 -17.50 -23.54
N ASP A 74 -33.81 -16.26 -23.07
CA ASP A 74 -35.04 -15.48 -22.84
C ASP A 74 -35.52 -14.71 -24.08
N GLY A 75 -34.83 -14.88 -25.22
CA GLY A 75 -35.14 -14.19 -26.47
C GLY A 75 -34.71 -12.74 -26.57
N LYS A 76 -34.01 -12.20 -25.53
CA LYS A 76 -33.50 -10.83 -25.55
C LYS A 76 -32.12 -10.77 -26.16
N GLU A 77 -31.78 -9.60 -26.62
CA GLU A 77 -30.44 -9.31 -27.14
C GLU A 77 -29.49 -8.87 -26.01
N TYR A 78 -28.28 -9.38 -26.04
CA TYR A 78 -27.20 -9.06 -25.10
C TYR A 78 -25.94 -8.67 -25.84
N ILE A 79 -25.27 -7.67 -25.32
CA ILE A 79 -24.02 -7.14 -25.88
C ILE A 79 -22.82 -7.91 -25.35
N ARG A 80 -21.90 -8.23 -26.25
CA ARG A 80 -20.60 -8.83 -25.96
C ARG A 80 -19.51 -7.97 -26.59
N ALA A 81 -18.49 -7.62 -25.84
CA ALA A 81 -17.34 -6.86 -26.38
C ALA A 81 -16.04 -7.19 -25.65
N GLY A 82 -14.95 -7.17 -26.38
CA GLY A 82 -13.59 -7.34 -25.86
C GLY A 82 -12.74 -6.11 -26.20
N TYR A 83 -12.11 -5.51 -25.20
CA TYR A 83 -11.21 -4.35 -25.37
C TYR A 83 -9.88 -4.60 -24.73
N MET A 84 -8.81 -4.07 -25.37
CA MET A 84 -7.44 -4.23 -24.87
C MET A 84 -6.73 -2.86 -24.92
N PRO A 85 -7.00 -1.99 -23.93
CA PRO A 85 -6.31 -0.71 -23.84
C PRO A 85 -4.84 -0.90 -23.48
N ASN A 86 -3.99 0.04 -23.89
CA ASN A 86 -2.58 0.05 -23.52
C ASN A 86 -2.45 0.45 -22.04
N SER A 87 -2.43 -0.56 -21.17
CA SER A 87 -2.35 -0.39 -19.73
C SER A 87 -1.92 -1.67 -19.02
N CYS A 88 -1.26 -1.53 -17.87
CA CYS A 88 -1.08 -2.63 -16.93
C CYS A 88 -2.08 -2.54 -15.76
N HIS A 89 -2.22 -3.61 -14.99
CA HIS A 89 -3.17 -3.71 -13.88
C HIS A 89 -3.03 -2.57 -12.87
N ALA A 90 -1.79 -2.22 -12.52
CA ALA A 90 -1.51 -1.16 -11.56
C ALA A 90 -1.96 0.24 -12.03
N TYR A 91 -2.14 0.44 -13.34
CA TYR A 91 -2.44 1.76 -13.92
C TYR A 91 -3.86 1.93 -14.43
N TYR A 92 -4.71 0.93 -14.42
CA TYR A 92 -6.08 1.06 -14.94
C TYR A 92 -6.82 2.29 -14.42
N LEU A 93 -6.64 2.62 -13.14
CA LEU A 93 -7.36 3.72 -12.48
C LEU A 93 -6.82 5.12 -12.81
N VAL A 94 -5.63 5.20 -13.42
CA VAL A 94 -4.94 6.45 -13.77
C VAL A 94 -4.49 6.50 -15.24
N ASN A 95 -4.84 5.49 -16.02
CA ASN A 95 -4.54 5.44 -17.45
C ASN A 95 -5.73 5.98 -18.26
N ASN A 96 -5.49 7.01 -19.06
CA ASN A 96 -6.53 7.67 -19.84
C ASN A 96 -7.22 6.72 -20.81
N GLU A 97 -6.50 5.84 -21.49
CA GLU A 97 -7.06 4.92 -22.46
C GLU A 97 -7.93 3.86 -21.77
N ALA A 98 -7.44 3.27 -20.67
CA ALA A 98 -8.20 2.33 -19.89
C ALA A 98 -9.51 2.93 -19.33
N ILE A 99 -9.45 4.15 -18.78
CA ILE A 99 -10.62 4.86 -18.25
C ILE A 99 -11.61 5.18 -19.38
N ARG A 100 -11.13 5.67 -20.53
CA ARG A 100 -11.97 5.93 -21.70
C ARG A 100 -12.63 4.66 -22.22
N THR A 101 -11.90 3.55 -22.24
CA THR A 101 -12.43 2.23 -22.61
C THR A 101 -13.57 1.82 -21.69
N VAL A 102 -13.41 1.97 -20.38
CA VAL A 102 -14.47 1.69 -19.40
C VAL A 102 -15.68 2.60 -19.63
N VAL A 103 -15.47 3.90 -19.76
CA VAL A 103 -16.56 4.87 -20.00
C VAL A 103 -17.29 4.54 -21.29
N TYR A 104 -16.58 4.30 -22.39
CA TYR A 104 -17.17 3.89 -23.67
C TYR A 104 -18.01 2.62 -23.52
N SER A 105 -17.45 1.62 -22.88
CA SER A 105 -18.10 0.33 -22.71
C SER A 105 -19.41 0.43 -21.92
N VAL A 106 -19.38 1.13 -20.78
CA VAL A 106 -20.56 1.28 -19.91
C VAL A 106 -21.63 2.12 -20.59
N THR A 107 -21.27 3.24 -21.21
CA THR A 107 -22.23 4.13 -21.87
C THR A 107 -22.86 3.47 -23.10
N SER A 108 -22.06 2.73 -23.89
CA SER A 108 -22.57 2.01 -25.07
C SER A 108 -23.58 0.93 -24.69
N VAL A 109 -23.30 0.14 -23.64
CA VAL A 109 -24.21 -0.93 -23.17
C VAL A 109 -25.48 -0.35 -22.53
N ALA A 110 -25.34 0.74 -21.78
CA ALA A 110 -26.49 1.38 -21.13
C ALA A 110 -27.35 2.20 -22.08
N GLY A 111 -26.99 2.32 -23.36
CA GLY A 111 -27.69 3.17 -24.32
C GLY A 111 -27.62 4.66 -23.99
N LEU A 112 -26.64 5.05 -23.17
CA LEU A 112 -26.41 6.46 -22.81
C LEU A 112 -25.69 7.17 -23.95
N GLY A 113 -26.00 8.45 -24.13
CA GLY A 113 -25.32 9.27 -25.12
C GLY A 113 -23.83 9.38 -24.84
N LEU A 114 -23.01 9.12 -25.85
CA LEU A 114 -21.57 9.32 -25.79
C LEU A 114 -21.24 10.79 -26.05
N ASP A 115 -20.03 11.20 -25.69
CA ASP A 115 -19.50 12.52 -26.02
C ASP A 115 -19.62 12.80 -27.53
N LYS A 116 -19.85 14.07 -27.90
CA LYS A 116 -20.04 14.47 -29.30
C LYS A 116 -18.85 14.02 -30.16
N GLY A 117 -19.17 13.26 -31.21
CA GLY A 117 -18.19 12.73 -32.16
C GLY A 117 -17.56 11.38 -31.77
N VAL A 118 -18.06 10.72 -30.73
CA VAL A 118 -17.68 9.33 -30.39
C VAL A 118 -18.76 8.41 -30.94
N SER A 119 -18.43 7.67 -31.99
CA SER A 119 -19.35 6.72 -32.63
C SER A 119 -18.87 5.27 -32.59
N SER A 120 -17.59 5.06 -32.29
CA SER A 120 -16.96 3.75 -32.23
C SER A 120 -15.85 3.70 -31.18
N TYR A 121 -15.33 2.52 -30.89
CA TYR A 121 -14.18 2.35 -30.02
C TYR A 121 -12.93 3.10 -30.52
N GLY A 122 -12.75 3.24 -31.83
CA GLY A 122 -11.66 4.05 -32.41
C GLY A 122 -11.70 5.53 -32.02
N ASP A 123 -12.86 6.01 -31.59
CA ASP A 123 -13.05 7.43 -31.20
C ASP A 123 -12.87 7.70 -29.71
N ILE A 124 -12.48 6.71 -28.89
CA ILE A 124 -12.40 6.87 -27.42
C ILE A 124 -11.54 8.03 -26.96
N ASN A 125 -10.53 8.42 -27.75
CA ASN A 125 -9.69 9.58 -27.46
C ASN A 125 -10.44 10.91 -27.41
N LYS A 126 -11.63 10.98 -27.98
CA LYS A 126 -12.51 12.16 -27.96
C LYS A 126 -13.30 12.26 -26.65
N ILE A 127 -13.36 11.19 -25.82
CA ILE A 127 -14.03 11.20 -24.52
C ILE A 127 -13.28 12.11 -23.56
N LYS A 128 -13.98 13.12 -23.03
CA LYS A 128 -13.42 14.05 -22.06
C LYS A 128 -13.34 13.40 -20.68
N LEU A 129 -12.18 13.43 -20.09
CA LEU A 129 -11.93 12.85 -18.77
C LEU A 129 -11.72 13.95 -17.71
N VAL A 130 -12.29 13.74 -16.55
CA VAL A 130 -12.16 14.63 -15.39
C VAL A 130 -11.53 13.94 -14.16
N TRP A 131 -11.09 12.69 -14.29
CA TRP A 131 -10.60 11.89 -13.18
C TRP A 131 -9.40 12.52 -12.46
N ALA A 132 -8.53 13.23 -13.18
CA ALA A 132 -7.37 13.88 -12.58
C ALA A 132 -7.75 14.93 -11.53
N TRP A 133 -8.87 15.64 -11.70
CA TRP A 133 -9.39 16.57 -10.71
C TRP A 133 -9.89 15.85 -9.46
N LYS A 134 -10.50 14.69 -9.63
CA LYS A 134 -10.90 13.82 -8.51
C LYS A 134 -9.68 13.37 -7.73
N ASP A 135 -8.64 12.86 -8.39
CA ASP A 135 -7.41 12.40 -7.74
C ASP A 135 -6.67 13.56 -7.06
N PHE A 136 -6.65 14.75 -7.67
CA PHE A 136 -6.14 15.96 -7.01
C PHE A 136 -6.94 16.29 -5.74
N GLY A 137 -8.27 16.16 -5.77
CA GLY A 137 -9.12 16.29 -4.58
C GLY A 137 -8.77 15.29 -3.48
N TYR A 138 -8.46 14.05 -3.84
CA TYR A 138 -8.02 13.04 -2.86
C TYR A 138 -6.64 13.31 -2.28
N ILE A 139 -5.71 13.86 -3.07
CA ILE A 139 -4.41 14.32 -2.57
C ILE A 139 -4.60 15.43 -1.53
N LEU A 140 -5.48 16.40 -1.82
CA LEU A 140 -5.83 17.45 -0.84
C LEU A 140 -6.51 16.88 0.41
N GLN A 141 -7.39 15.89 0.25
CA GLN A 141 -8.00 15.19 1.39
C GLN A 141 -6.95 14.50 2.26
N LEU A 142 -6.00 13.77 1.66
CA LEU A 142 -4.91 13.13 2.39
C LEU A 142 -4.04 14.17 3.11
N ALA A 143 -3.70 15.27 2.44
CA ALA A 143 -2.96 16.37 3.04
C ALA A 143 -3.72 16.96 4.24
N ALA A 144 -5.03 17.20 4.13
CA ALA A 144 -5.85 17.70 5.22
C ALA A 144 -5.87 16.73 6.42
N VAL A 145 -5.98 15.43 6.17
CA VAL A 145 -5.92 14.38 7.22
C VAL A 145 -4.56 14.42 7.94
N VAL A 146 -3.46 14.48 7.20
CA VAL A 146 -2.11 14.52 7.79
C VAL A 146 -1.89 15.80 8.59
N VAL A 147 -2.30 16.95 8.05
CA VAL A 147 -2.22 18.24 8.75
C VAL A 147 -3.05 18.21 10.02
N ALA A 148 -4.27 17.67 9.98
CA ALA A 148 -5.13 17.54 11.15
C ALA A 148 -4.48 16.67 12.25
N MET A 149 -3.88 15.53 11.87
CA MET A 149 -3.15 14.67 12.82
C MET A 149 -1.97 15.41 13.47
N ILE A 150 -1.13 16.08 12.68
CA ILE A 150 0.07 16.78 13.18
C ILE A 150 -0.33 17.98 14.05
N THR A 151 -1.37 18.71 13.65
CA THR A 151 -1.88 19.86 14.41
C THR A 151 -2.47 19.41 15.75
N MET A 152 -3.31 18.38 15.72
CA MET A 152 -3.90 17.79 16.94
C MET A 152 -2.79 17.26 17.86
N ALA A 153 -1.84 16.50 17.33
CA ALA A 153 -0.71 16.00 18.08
C ALA A 153 0.10 17.13 18.73
N SER A 154 0.30 18.25 18.03
CA SER A 154 1.01 19.41 18.57
C SER A 154 0.21 20.10 19.68
N TRP A 155 -1.08 20.35 19.45
CA TRP A 155 -1.96 21.00 20.40
C TRP A 155 -2.15 20.17 21.68
N LEU A 156 -2.32 18.87 21.58
CA LEU A 156 -2.45 17.98 22.75
C LEU A 156 -1.29 18.13 23.72
N LEU A 157 -0.04 18.28 23.21
CA LEU A 157 1.14 18.46 24.06
C LEU A 157 1.16 19.78 24.86
N ASP A 158 0.29 20.73 24.54
CA ASP A 158 0.17 21.98 25.28
C ASP A 158 -0.97 21.92 26.32
N THR A 159 -1.78 20.86 26.30
CA THR A 159 -2.82 20.64 27.31
C THR A 159 -2.20 20.17 28.64
N SER A 160 -2.85 20.48 29.76
CA SER A 160 -2.39 20.10 31.11
C SER A 160 -2.20 18.58 31.25
N PHE A 161 -3.08 17.79 30.64
CA PHE A 161 -3.04 16.33 30.72
C PHE A 161 -1.85 15.72 29.98
N PHE A 162 -1.58 16.15 28.73
CA PHE A 162 -0.53 15.55 27.89
C PHE A 162 0.81 16.27 27.97
N LYS A 163 0.90 17.43 28.60
CA LYS A 163 2.16 18.17 28.78
C LYS A 163 3.24 17.32 29.46
N SER A 164 2.86 16.40 30.33
CA SER A 164 3.75 15.46 31.00
C SER A 164 4.45 14.45 30.05
N LEU A 165 4.02 14.35 28.79
CA LEU A 165 4.70 13.55 27.78
C LEU A 165 5.96 14.24 27.22
N LYS A 166 6.14 15.56 27.45
CA LYS A 166 7.37 16.26 27.06
C LYS A 166 8.46 15.97 28.09
N LEU A 167 9.41 15.15 27.73
CA LEU A 167 10.59 14.86 28.54
C LEU A 167 11.78 15.72 28.12
N GLU A 168 12.77 15.86 29.01
CA GLU A 168 14.01 16.53 28.70
C GLU A 168 14.81 15.81 27.63
N LYS A 169 15.63 16.53 26.89
CA LYS A 169 16.50 15.93 25.86
C LYS A 169 17.53 15.00 26.47
N THR A 170 17.78 13.90 25.76
CA THR A 170 18.89 13.01 26.06
C THR A 170 20.12 13.35 25.20
N ARG A 171 21.26 12.79 25.59
CA ARG A 171 22.48 12.85 24.79
C ARG A 171 22.26 12.22 23.41
N LYS A 172 22.83 12.85 22.36
CA LYS A 172 22.91 12.25 21.03
C LYS A 172 23.87 11.05 21.06
N ILE A 173 23.47 9.93 20.48
CA ILE A 173 24.23 8.69 20.47
C ILE A 173 24.40 8.09 19.08
N GLY A 174 23.68 8.60 18.08
CA GLY A 174 23.82 8.18 16.68
C GLY A 174 25.23 8.42 16.15
N ILE A 175 25.65 7.64 15.18
CA ILE A 175 26.96 7.78 14.54
C ILE A 175 26.97 9.08 13.74
N ASP A 176 27.88 10.00 14.07
CA ASP A 176 28.03 11.23 13.31
C ASP A 176 28.73 10.95 11.98
N ARG A 177 28.08 11.37 10.89
CA ARG A 177 28.59 11.21 9.53
C ARG A 177 29.94 11.88 9.31
N LYS A 178 30.22 13.02 10.01
CA LYS A 178 31.46 13.77 9.85
C LYS A 178 32.62 13.13 10.62
N GLU A 179 32.34 12.59 11.81
CA GLU A 179 33.36 11.98 12.66
C GLU A 179 33.71 10.56 12.22
N LYS A 180 32.73 9.78 11.84
CA LYS A 180 32.87 8.36 11.47
C LYS A 180 32.11 8.00 10.19
N PRO A 181 32.48 8.56 9.04
CA PRO A 181 31.75 8.40 7.77
C PRO A 181 31.61 6.96 7.35
N LEU A 182 32.64 6.12 7.52
CA LEU A 182 32.59 4.71 7.11
C LEU A 182 31.51 3.95 7.89
N TYR A 183 31.50 4.06 9.22
CA TYR A 183 30.49 3.37 10.04
C TYR A 183 29.09 3.89 9.74
N TYR A 184 28.93 5.21 9.60
CA TYR A 184 27.65 5.81 9.22
C TYR A 184 27.10 5.21 7.92
N TRP A 185 27.93 5.18 6.88
CA TRP A 185 27.49 4.67 5.57
C TRP A 185 27.25 3.16 5.56
N ILE A 186 28.00 2.37 6.32
CA ILE A 186 27.74 0.93 6.48
C ILE A 186 26.32 0.72 7.05
N PHE A 187 26.02 1.36 8.18
CA PHE A 187 24.69 1.23 8.79
C PHE A 187 23.59 1.80 7.88
N PHE A 188 23.84 2.91 7.21
CA PHE A 188 22.90 3.52 6.27
C PHE A 188 22.54 2.56 5.12
N VAL A 189 23.56 2.00 4.46
CA VAL A 189 23.36 1.09 3.32
C VAL A 189 22.68 -0.21 3.76
N VAL A 190 23.07 -0.77 4.89
CA VAL A 190 22.47 -1.98 5.44
C VAL A 190 20.97 -1.75 5.74
N LEU A 191 20.63 -0.66 6.42
CA LEU A 191 19.25 -0.30 6.72
C LEU A 191 18.41 -0.05 5.46
N PHE A 192 18.99 0.59 4.45
CA PHE A 192 18.32 0.85 3.17
C PHE A 192 18.01 -0.44 2.39
N ILE A 193 18.93 -1.40 2.41
CA ILE A 193 18.81 -2.63 1.62
C ILE A 193 17.89 -3.66 2.27
N ILE A 194 17.84 -3.75 3.60
CA ILE A 194 17.09 -4.77 4.34
C ILE A 194 15.61 -4.88 3.89
N PRO A 195 14.81 -3.81 3.86
CA PRO A 195 13.40 -3.91 3.48
C PRO A 195 13.20 -4.48 2.08
N VAL A 196 14.09 -4.15 1.14
CA VAL A 196 14.03 -4.59 -0.26
C VAL A 196 14.43 -6.05 -0.39
N LEU A 197 15.57 -6.45 0.17
CA LEU A 197 16.06 -7.82 0.09
C LEU A 197 15.09 -8.82 0.73
N LEU A 198 14.45 -8.40 1.83
CA LEU A 198 13.53 -9.25 2.55
C LEU A 198 12.09 -9.18 2.01
N PHE A 199 11.79 -8.29 1.07
CA PHE A 199 10.43 -8.11 0.57
C PHE A 199 9.88 -9.41 -0.01
N ARG A 200 10.52 -9.97 -1.03
CA ARG A 200 10.05 -11.20 -1.66
C ARG A 200 9.95 -12.36 -0.66
N LYS A 201 11.00 -12.58 0.14
CA LYS A 201 11.00 -13.67 1.12
C LYS A 201 9.93 -13.50 2.19
N GLY A 202 9.77 -12.29 2.71
CA GLY A 202 8.74 -11.96 3.70
C GLY A 202 7.33 -12.16 3.18
N ILE A 203 7.05 -11.67 1.98
CA ILE A 203 5.75 -11.85 1.31
C ILE A 203 5.42 -13.35 1.14
N LEU A 204 6.38 -14.15 0.70
CA LEU A 204 6.19 -15.59 0.47
C LEU A 204 6.10 -16.41 1.77
N SER A 205 6.63 -15.89 2.87
CA SER A 205 6.57 -16.55 4.18
C SER A 205 5.19 -16.47 4.84
N SER A 206 4.24 -15.76 4.23
CA SER A 206 2.88 -15.61 4.78
C SER A 206 2.10 -16.92 4.88
N ARG A 207 2.48 -17.92 4.10
CA ARG A 207 1.85 -19.24 4.15
C ARG A 207 2.41 -20.14 5.26
N THR A 208 3.70 -19.99 5.56
CA THR A 208 4.38 -20.78 6.56
C THR A 208 5.40 -19.92 7.30
N PHE A 209 4.97 -19.19 8.32
CA PHE A 209 5.89 -18.47 9.21
C PHE A 209 6.39 -19.40 10.29
N LEU A 210 7.70 -19.64 10.36
CA LEU A 210 8.33 -20.60 11.29
C LEU A 210 7.71 -22.01 11.26
N GLY A 211 7.24 -22.46 10.08
CA GLY A 211 6.59 -23.77 9.93
C GLY A 211 5.09 -23.79 10.27
N ILE A 212 4.53 -22.68 10.70
CA ILE A 212 3.10 -22.55 11.01
C ILE A 212 2.39 -21.94 9.80
N ASP A 213 1.34 -22.58 9.30
CA ASP A 213 0.49 -22.00 8.26
C ASP A 213 -0.38 -20.89 8.85
N ILE A 214 -0.05 -19.65 8.50
CA ILE A 214 -0.75 -18.44 8.96
C ILE A 214 -1.70 -17.87 7.90
N SER A 215 -1.82 -18.53 6.75
CA SER A 215 -2.64 -18.03 5.64
C SER A 215 -4.13 -17.92 5.98
N ASN A 216 -4.60 -18.74 6.91
CA ASN A 216 -6.01 -18.84 7.31
C ASN A 216 -6.30 -18.33 8.74
N ILE A 217 -5.29 -17.82 9.44
CA ILE A 217 -5.43 -17.45 10.87
C ILE A 217 -6.15 -16.09 11.05
N TRP A 218 -6.20 -15.21 10.03
CA TRP A 218 -6.53 -13.80 10.22
C TRP A 218 -7.63 -13.26 9.32
N LEU A 219 -8.35 -12.31 9.86
CA LEU A 219 -9.55 -11.68 9.30
C LEU A 219 -9.33 -10.86 8.01
N LEU A 220 -8.12 -10.39 7.75
CA LEU A 220 -7.81 -9.58 6.55
C LEU A 220 -7.30 -10.43 5.37
N GLY A 221 -7.18 -11.73 5.53
CA GLY A 221 -6.77 -12.66 4.46
C GLY A 221 -5.29 -12.63 4.08
N GLY A 222 -4.92 -13.54 3.18
CA GLY A 222 -3.53 -13.86 2.87
C GLY A 222 -2.67 -12.70 2.36
N ASN A 223 -3.26 -11.74 1.64
CA ASN A 223 -2.50 -10.61 1.11
C ASN A 223 -1.97 -9.70 2.22
N ASN A 224 -2.81 -9.35 3.21
CA ASN A 224 -2.39 -8.51 4.32
C ASN A 224 -1.40 -9.22 5.23
N ASN A 225 -1.63 -10.50 5.47
CA ASN A 225 -0.72 -11.33 6.24
C ASN A 225 0.67 -11.41 5.59
N SER A 226 0.75 -11.36 4.26
CA SER A 226 2.00 -11.29 3.52
C SER A 226 2.81 -10.04 3.88
N TYR A 227 2.17 -8.86 3.95
CA TYR A 227 2.85 -7.63 4.36
C TYR A 227 3.27 -7.67 5.82
N ILE A 228 2.45 -8.24 6.71
CA ILE A 228 2.81 -8.44 8.12
C ILE A 228 4.02 -9.37 8.23
N SER A 229 4.05 -10.47 7.48
CA SER A 229 5.20 -11.39 7.47
C SER A 229 6.48 -10.72 7.00
N TRP A 230 6.40 -9.88 5.95
CA TRP A 230 7.53 -9.07 5.51
C TRP A 230 7.98 -8.08 6.60
N GLN A 231 7.04 -7.40 7.28
CA GLN A 231 7.35 -6.49 8.36
C GLN A 231 8.04 -7.21 9.53
N TRP A 232 7.60 -8.41 9.89
CA TRP A 232 8.21 -9.20 10.95
C TRP A 232 9.63 -9.66 10.61
N LEU A 233 9.83 -10.16 9.39
CA LEU A 233 11.18 -10.55 8.93
C LEU A 233 12.13 -9.34 8.90
N THR A 234 11.64 -8.21 8.42
CA THR A 234 12.36 -6.93 8.43
C THR A 234 12.66 -6.49 9.87
N SER A 235 11.72 -6.67 10.81
CA SER A 235 11.91 -6.35 12.23
C SER A 235 13.05 -7.14 12.86
N ILE A 236 13.12 -8.44 12.60
CA ILE A 236 14.20 -9.29 13.10
C ILE A 236 15.56 -8.75 12.59
N ALA A 237 15.67 -8.48 11.31
CA ALA A 237 16.89 -7.94 10.73
C ALA A 237 17.25 -6.56 11.31
N MET A 238 16.27 -5.68 11.51
CA MET A 238 16.48 -4.37 12.11
C MET A 238 16.91 -4.46 13.58
N ILE A 239 16.39 -5.40 14.34
CA ILE A 239 16.86 -5.66 15.73
C ILE A 239 18.32 -6.12 15.70
N LEU A 240 18.72 -7.01 14.78
CA LEU A 240 20.11 -7.45 14.66
C LEU A 240 21.04 -6.28 14.30
N VAL A 241 20.62 -5.39 13.41
CA VAL A 241 21.37 -4.16 13.08
C VAL A 241 21.49 -3.26 14.30
N PHE A 242 20.40 -3.08 15.06
CA PHE A 242 20.44 -2.30 16.30
C PHE A 242 21.36 -2.93 17.34
N LEU A 243 21.34 -4.22 17.53
CA LEU A 243 22.26 -4.91 18.45
C LEU A 243 23.72 -4.73 18.00
N ALA A 244 24.00 -4.92 16.71
CA ALA A 244 25.34 -4.65 16.17
C ALA A 244 25.77 -3.22 16.45
N TYR A 245 24.91 -2.23 16.17
CA TYR A 245 25.16 -0.83 16.50
C TYR A 245 25.40 -0.63 18.00
N HIS A 246 24.56 -1.22 18.87
CA HIS A 246 24.69 -1.08 20.33
C HIS A 246 26.06 -1.57 20.81
N PHE A 247 26.48 -2.76 20.40
CA PHE A 247 27.76 -3.34 20.88
C PHE A 247 28.98 -2.70 20.24
N LEU A 248 28.94 -2.33 18.97
CA LEU A 248 30.08 -1.75 18.26
C LEU A 248 30.29 -0.27 18.60
N TRP A 249 29.21 0.47 18.81
CA TRP A 249 29.24 1.93 18.98
C TRP A 249 28.46 2.42 20.19
N GLY A 250 27.16 2.12 20.27
CA GLY A 250 26.24 2.74 21.22
C GLY A 250 26.68 2.61 22.67
N LYS A 251 27.02 1.39 23.12
CA LYS A 251 27.46 1.14 24.49
C LYS A 251 28.66 2.00 24.90
N LYS A 252 29.64 2.14 24.01
CA LYS A 252 30.86 2.96 24.27
C LYS A 252 30.55 4.46 24.35
N HIS A 253 29.45 4.91 23.79
CA HIS A 253 29.03 6.33 23.75
C HIS A 253 27.86 6.62 24.72
N GLY A 254 27.63 5.74 25.71
CA GLY A 254 26.60 5.94 26.74
C GLY A 254 25.19 5.50 26.31
N GLY A 255 25.10 4.65 25.29
CA GLY A 255 23.84 4.07 24.84
C GLY A 255 23.22 3.12 25.88
N ASN A 256 22.00 3.43 26.28
CA ASN A 256 21.16 2.65 27.19
C ASN A 256 19.69 2.85 26.81
N LEU A 257 18.77 2.14 27.45
CA LEU A 257 17.34 2.22 27.14
C LEU A 257 16.80 3.66 27.15
N ASN A 258 17.25 4.48 28.10
CA ASN A 258 16.81 5.87 28.21
C ASN A 258 17.29 6.72 27.03
N THR A 259 18.57 6.60 26.64
CA THR A 259 19.14 7.35 25.51
C THR A 259 18.58 6.84 24.16
N TYR A 260 18.17 5.58 24.07
CA TYR A 260 17.47 5.06 22.89
C TYR A 260 16.00 5.52 22.82
N GLY A 261 15.51 6.21 23.84
CA GLY A 261 14.17 6.82 23.87
C GLY A 261 13.10 5.98 24.53
N PHE A 262 13.42 4.84 25.18
CA PHE A 262 12.45 4.05 25.94
C PHE A 262 12.04 4.66 27.28
N ARG A 263 12.56 5.81 27.60
CA ARG A 263 12.26 6.51 28.86
C ARG A 263 10.79 6.90 28.96
N THR A 264 10.29 6.81 30.18
CA THR A 264 8.93 7.17 30.57
C THR A 264 8.89 8.26 31.65
N SER A 265 10.09 8.73 32.07
CA SER A 265 10.29 9.78 33.07
C SER A 265 11.63 10.48 32.85
N ASN A 266 11.85 11.64 33.48
CA ASN A 266 13.13 12.37 33.40
C ASN A 266 14.24 11.70 34.21
N ASP A 267 13.92 11.06 35.32
CA ASP A 267 14.86 10.33 36.17
C ASP A 267 15.21 8.94 35.66
N GLY A 268 14.55 8.49 34.58
CA GLY A 268 14.78 7.18 33.97
C GLY A 268 14.00 6.05 34.65
N SER A 269 13.17 6.32 35.66
CA SER A 269 12.26 5.34 36.26
C SER A 269 11.18 4.92 35.28
N PHE A 270 10.71 3.69 35.41
CA PHE A 270 9.59 3.20 34.57
C PHE A 270 8.27 3.73 35.09
N CYS A 271 7.47 4.32 34.21
CA CYS A 271 6.15 4.84 34.50
C CYS A 271 5.10 4.31 33.52
N GLY A 272 4.30 3.31 33.94
CA GLY A 272 3.28 2.68 33.11
C GLY A 272 2.18 3.65 32.67
N SER A 273 1.84 4.67 33.51
CA SER A 273 0.87 5.69 33.14
C SER A 273 1.34 6.58 31.98
N TYR A 274 2.65 6.76 31.79
CA TYR A 274 3.21 7.45 30.64
C TYR A 274 2.92 6.70 29.34
N ILE A 275 3.06 5.37 29.34
CA ILE A 275 2.77 4.52 28.18
C ILE A 275 1.29 4.59 27.83
N LEU A 276 0.40 4.48 28.83
CA LEU A 276 -1.03 4.61 28.62
C LEU A 276 -1.41 6.00 28.09
N LYS A 277 -0.84 7.07 28.64
CA LYS A 277 -1.04 8.43 28.12
C LYS A 277 -0.53 8.56 26.68
N SER A 278 0.58 7.92 26.34
CA SER A 278 1.12 7.91 24.97
C SER A 278 0.18 7.21 23.99
N LEU A 279 -0.45 6.11 24.40
CA LEU A 279 -1.48 5.43 23.60
C LEU A 279 -2.72 6.32 23.41
N LEU A 280 -3.23 6.92 24.48
CA LEU A 280 -4.36 7.84 24.40
C LEU A 280 -4.05 9.05 23.52
N TYR A 281 -2.83 9.59 23.63
CA TYR A 281 -2.35 10.68 22.78
C TYR A 281 -2.40 10.29 21.30
N GLY A 282 -1.87 9.11 20.94
CA GLY A 282 -1.93 8.58 19.58
C GLY A 282 -3.35 8.40 19.07
N LEU A 283 -4.26 7.88 19.92
CA LEU A 283 -5.67 7.71 19.60
C LEU A 283 -6.36 9.05 19.30
N PHE A 284 -6.10 10.09 20.08
CA PHE A 284 -6.67 11.42 19.82
C PHE A 284 -6.07 12.04 18.55
N ALA A 285 -4.76 11.93 18.34
CA ALA A 285 -4.11 12.50 17.18
C ALA A 285 -4.59 11.84 15.87
N VAL A 286 -4.55 10.51 15.80
CA VAL A 286 -5.00 9.75 14.62
C VAL A 286 -6.53 9.80 14.49
N GLY A 287 -7.26 9.75 15.61
CA GLY A 287 -8.71 9.90 15.63
C GLY A 287 -9.19 11.22 15.04
N CYS A 288 -8.48 12.33 15.28
CA CYS A 288 -8.78 13.61 14.64
C CYS A 288 -8.64 13.51 13.11
N GLY A 289 -7.55 12.93 12.61
CA GLY A 289 -7.39 12.69 11.18
C GLY A 289 -8.49 11.80 10.61
N TYR A 290 -8.87 10.75 11.34
CA TYR A 290 -9.98 9.89 10.96
C TYR A 290 -11.31 10.65 10.88
N LEU A 291 -11.62 11.52 11.83
CA LEU A 291 -12.84 12.32 11.82
C LEU A 291 -12.88 13.27 10.62
N VAL A 292 -11.77 13.93 10.30
CA VAL A 292 -11.66 14.78 9.09
C VAL A 292 -11.90 13.95 7.84
N PHE A 293 -11.26 12.77 7.74
CA PHE A 293 -11.48 11.85 6.63
C PHE A 293 -12.93 11.40 6.53
N ALA A 294 -13.54 10.97 7.65
CA ALA A 294 -14.92 10.48 7.70
C ALA A 294 -15.91 11.58 7.31
N PHE A 295 -15.70 12.81 7.79
CA PHE A 295 -16.53 13.97 7.42
C PHE A 295 -16.50 14.23 5.91
N ILE A 296 -15.29 14.31 5.31
CA ILE A 296 -15.15 14.55 3.87
C ILE A 296 -15.78 13.38 3.09
N SER A 297 -15.53 12.13 3.50
CA SER A 297 -16.07 10.95 2.84
C SER A 297 -17.61 10.87 2.95
N ALA A 298 -18.18 11.26 4.07
CA ALA A 298 -19.64 11.34 4.25
C ALA A 298 -20.26 12.42 3.37
N TYR A 299 -19.61 13.58 3.25
CA TYR A 299 -20.06 14.69 2.39
C TYR A 299 -19.98 14.32 0.91
N THR A 300 -18.85 13.77 0.48
CA THR A 300 -18.62 13.38 -0.93
C THR A 300 -19.25 12.05 -1.30
N LYS A 301 -19.70 11.26 -0.29
CA LYS A 301 -20.17 9.88 -0.43
C LYS A 301 -19.16 8.95 -1.14
N GLN A 302 -17.89 9.25 -0.98
CA GLN A 302 -16.80 8.50 -1.60
C GLN A 302 -15.67 8.27 -0.59
N GLY A 303 -15.06 7.08 -0.65
CA GLY A 303 -13.75 6.84 -0.06
C GLY A 303 -12.65 7.55 -0.86
N MET A 304 -11.46 7.64 -0.31
CA MET A 304 -10.30 8.20 -1.00
C MET A 304 -9.62 7.12 -1.85
N HIS A 305 -9.34 7.44 -3.11
CA HIS A 305 -8.66 6.56 -4.06
C HIS A 305 -7.61 7.36 -4.83
N ILE A 306 -6.35 7.17 -4.50
CA ILE A 306 -5.21 7.76 -5.25
C ILE A 306 -4.48 6.60 -5.90
N ALA A 307 -4.68 6.36 -7.17
CA ALA A 307 -4.18 5.16 -7.85
C ALA A 307 -4.57 3.88 -7.08
N THR A 308 -3.59 3.12 -6.62
CA THR A 308 -3.80 1.91 -5.81
C THR A 308 -3.91 2.18 -4.30
N PHE A 309 -3.70 3.42 -3.85
CA PHE A 309 -3.88 3.80 -2.45
C PHE A 309 -5.36 4.10 -2.18
N MET A 310 -5.98 3.26 -1.38
CA MET A 310 -7.40 3.34 -1.06
C MET A 310 -7.62 3.50 0.43
N MET A 311 -8.53 4.38 0.82
CA MET A 311 -9.00 4.50 2.20
C MET A 311 -10.52 4.66 2.23
N SER A 312 -11.15 4.03 3.20
CA SER A 312 -12.58 4.12 3.46
C SER A 312 -12.89 4.27 4.93
N THR A 313 -14.14 4.57 5.26
CA THR A 313 -14.58 4.65 6.66
C THR A 313 -14.66 3.27 7.30
N LEU A 314 -14.46 3.23 8.62
CA LEU A 314 -14.56 2.00 9.42
C LEU A 314 -16.00 1.46 9.40
N ASN A 315 -16.11 0.17 9.11
CA ASN A 315 -17.28 -0.63 9.47
C ASN A 315 -16.94 -1.52 10.67
N VAL A 316 -17.92 -2.23 11.22
CA VAL A 316 -17.73 -3.06 12.42
C VAL A 316 -16.61 -4.08 12.26
N ASN A 317 -16.56 -4.80 11.13
CA ASN A 317 -15.54 -5.81 10.88
C ASN A 317 -14.15 -5.19 10.77
N ARG A 318 -14.00 -4.07 10.06
CA ARG A 318 -12.71 -3.37 9.93
C ARG A 318 -12.25 -2.77 11.26
N THR A 319 -13.16 -2.29 12.08
CA THR A 319 -12.85 -1.81 13.45
C THR A 319 -12.26 -2.94 14.30
N PHE A 320 -12.83 -4.13 14.23
CA PHE A 320 -12.27 -5.29 14.91
C PHE A 320 -10.87 -5.65 14.39
N CYS A 321 -10.66 -5.61 13.06
CA CYS A 321 -9.34 -5.81 12.47
C CYS A 321 -8.31 -4.81 13.00
N VAL A 322 -8.67 -3.53 13.17
CA VAL A 322 -7.76 -2.50 13.74
C VAL A 322 -7.21 -2.97 15.08
N PHE A 323 -8.06 -3.40 16.00
CA PHE A 323 -7.62 -3.87 17.32
C PHE A 323 -6.70 -5.09 17.23
N MET A 324 -7.01 -6.03 16.36
CA MET A 324 -6.19 -7.24 16.18
C MET A 324 -4.83 -6.91 15.57
N TYR A 325 -4.79 -6.09 14.54
CA TYR A 325 -3.55 -5.82 13.80
C TYR A 325 -2.60 -4.82 14.48
N VAL A 326 -3.06 -4.04 15.47
CA VAL A 326 -2.17 -3.20 16.30
C VAL A 326 -1.03 -4.02 16.88
N ILE A 327 -1.31 -5.19 17.45
CA ILE A 327 -0.31 -6.04 18.11
C ILE A 327 0.74 -6.52 17.11
N PHE A 328 0.33 -6.87 15.88
CA PHE A 328 1.24 -7.36 14.84
C PHE A 328 2.11 -6.29 14.20
N GLN A 329 1.75 -5.02 14.33
CA GLN A 329 2.55 -3.90 13.86
C GLN A 329 3.64 -3.46 14.87
N ILE A 330 3.51 -3.84 16.15
CA ILE A 330 4.45 -3.47 17.22
C ILE A 330 5.91 -3.80 16.86
N PRO A 331 6.27 -5.03 16.45
CA PRO A 331 7.66 -5.37 16.18
C PRO A 331 8.29 -4.47 15.13
N TYR A 332 7.57 -4.18 14.06
CA TYR A 332 8.09 -3.39 12.95
C TYR A 332 8.37 -1.94 13.34
N PHE A 333 7.40 -1.25 13.92
CA PHE A 333 7.58 0.16 14.29
C PHE A 333 8.60 0.35 15.41
N LEU A 334 8.68 -0.60 16.35
CA LEU A 334 9.63 -0.54 17.43
C LEU A 334 11.07 -0.78 16.94
N SER A 335 11.29 -1.86 16.21
CA SER A 335 12.61 -2.21 15.67
C SER A 335 13.13 -1.16 14.70
N SER A 336 12.27 -0.61 13.84
CA SER A 336 12.62 0.48 12.93
C SER A 336 13.06 1.73 13.69
N SER A 337 12.29 2.13 14.71
CA SER A 337 12.63 3.30 15.54
C SER A 337 13.99 3.15 16.22
N LEU A 338 14.34 1.94 16.67
CA LEU A 338 15.63 1.64 17.28
C LEU A 338 16.77 1.61 16.26
N ALA A 339 16.59 0.90 15.16
CA ALA A 339 17.62 0.75 14.15
C ALA A 339 18.01 2.08 13.52
N LEU A 340 17.04 2.97 13.30
CA LEU A 340 17.25 4.31 12.76
C LEU A 340 18.09 5.22 13.69
N LYS A 341 18.17 4.92 14.99
CA LYS A 341 19.07 5.62 15.92
C LYS A 341 20.55 5.46 15.56
N SER A 342 20.94 4.35 14.94
CA SER A 342 22.34 4.12 14.54
C SER A 342 22.89 5.23 13.62
N VAL A 343 22.03 5.80 12.79
CA VAL A 343 22.40 6.90 11.86
C VAL A 343 21.83 8.26 12.32
N GLY A 344 21.52 8.41 13.60
CA GLY A 344 21.12 9.68 14.22
C GLY A 344 19.75 10.21 13.76
N VAL A 345 18.87 9.35 13.25
CA VAL A 345 17.50 9.76 12.93
C VAL A 345 16.77 10.15 14.22
N GLY A 346 16.13 11.34 14.19
CA GLY A 346 15.51 11.93 15.37
C GLY A 346 16.44 12.77 16.26
N GLU A 347 17.76 12.75 16.02
CA GLU A 347 18.76 13.53 16.77
C GLU A 347 19.21 14.81 16.05
N THR A 348 18.55 15.16 14.96
CA THR A 348 18.76 16.41 14.20
C THR A 348 18.29 17.63 14.99
N GLU A 349 18.59 18.83 14.50
CA GLU A 349 18.11 20.07 15.13
C GLU A 349 16.58 20.11 15.26
N ASP A 350 16.06 20.82 16.28
CA ASP A 350 14.63 20.84 16.61
C ASP A 350 13.82 21.82 15.76
N ASP A 351 14.42 22.38 14.75
CA ASP A 351 13.77 23.22 13.77
C ASP A 351 12.99 22.37 12.71
N LEU A 352 12.27 23.06 11.85
CA LEU A 352 11.55 22.43 10.75
C LEU A 352 12.50 21.68 9.81
N LYS A 353 13.64 22.25 9.49
CA LYS A 353 14.65 21.67 8.59
C LYS A 353 15.21 20.37 9.16
N GLY A 354 15.58 20.35 10.43
CA GLY A 354 16.05 19.14 11.11
C GLY A 354 14.98 18.07 11.23
N THR A 355 13.72 18.46 11.43
CA THR A 355 12.59 17.52 11.45
C THR A 355 12.36 16.91 10.07
N LEU A 356 12.30 17.71 9.01
CA LEU A 356 12.15 17.23 7.63
C LEU A 356 13.33 16.33 7.22
N LYS A 357 14.56 16.66 7.65
CA LYS A 357 15.74 15.81 7.43
C LYS A 357 15.58 14.44 8.10
N SER A 358 15.12 14.38 9.34
CA SER A 358 14.85 13.10 10.02
C SER A 358 13.77 12.29 9.33
N ILE A 359 12.66 12.92 8.92
CA ILE A 359 11.61 12.27 8.16
C ILE A 359 12.16 11.71 6.84
N GLY A 360 12.91 12.53 6.10
CA GLY A 360 13.49 12.13 4.81
C GLY A 360 14.44 10.95 4.95
N ILE A 361 15.38 10.99 5.89
CA ILE A 361 16.31 9.87 6.13
C ILE A 361 15.54 8.61 6.57
N GLY A 362 14.59 8.74 7.49
CA GLY A 362 13.75 7.62 7.92
C GLY A 362 12.99 6.98 6.77
N THR A 363 12.39 7.79 5.89
CA THR A 363 11.68 7.31 4.69
C THR A 363 12.63 6.64 3.70
N VAL A 364 13.81 7.23 3.45
CA VAL A 364 14.82 6.62 2.58
C VAL A 364 15.20 5.24 3.07
N LEU A 365 15.46 5.09 4.36
CA LEU A 365 15.96 3.84 4.94
C LEU A 365 14.89 2.75 5.07
N THR A 366 13.62 3.12 5.19
CA THR A 366 12.56 2.13 5.44
C THR A 366 11.76 1.75 4.21
N VAL A 367 11.54 2.67 3.25
CA VAL A 367 10.60 2.43 2.15
C VAL A 367 11.04 2.92 0.77
N LEU A 368 12.03 3.80 0.64
CA LEU A 368 12.47 4.29 -0.69
C LEU A 368 12.99 3.15 -1.57
N GLY A 369 13.71 2.20 -0.99
CA GLY A 369 14.19 1.02 -1.73
C GLY A 369 13.05 0.20 -2.34
N LEU A 370 11.92 0.08 -1.63
CA LEU A 370 10.71 -0.57 -2.17
C LEU A 370 10.10 0.24 -3.32
N LEU A 371 10.06 1.57 -3.20
CA LEU A 371 9.59 2.42 -4.30
C LEU A 371 10.44 2.24 -5.56
N LEU A 372 11.76 2.14 -5.41
CA LEU A 372 12.66 1.86 -6.55
C LEU A 372 12.39 0.47 -7.14
N LEU A 373 12.11 -0.54 -6.32
CA LEU A 373 11.69 -1.87 -6.77
C LEU A 373 10.38 -1.80 -7.56
N TRP A 374 9.42 -1.01 -7.09
CA TRP A 374 8.15 -0.79 -7.78
C TRP A 374 8.34 -0.07 -9.12
N ILE A 375 9.16 0.97 -9.19
CA ILE A 375 9.51 1.66 -10.44
C ILE A 375 10.15 0.69 -11.43
N PHE A 376 11.09 -0.13 -10.97
CA PHE A 376 11.71 -1.17 -11.80
C PHE A 376 10.67 -2.16 -12.33
N PHE A 377 9.78 -2.64 -11.49
CA PHE A 377 8.66 -3.51 -11.91
C PHE A 377 7.80 -2.86 -12.98
N VAL A 378 7.42 -1.60 -12.78
CA VAL A 378 6.62 -0.83 -13.73
C VAL A 378 7.32 -0.70 -15.09
N ILE A 379 8.63 -0.44 -15.08
CA ILE A 379 9.44 -0.39 -16.31
C ILE A 379 9.44 -1.77 -17.01
N CYS A 380 9.63 -2.85 -16.26
CA CYS A 380 9.61 -4.20 -16.82
C CYS A 380 8.28 -4.52 -17.51
N VAL A 381 7.17 -4.13 -16.91
CA VAL A 381 5.84 -4.38 -17.46
C VAL A 381 5.55 -3.52 -18.68
N ASN A 382 5.78 -2.20 -18.59
CA ASN A 382 5.31 -1.26 -19.63
C ASN A 382 6.31 -1.07 -20.78
N VAL A 383 7.61 -1.19 -20.52
CA VAL A 383 8.63 -0.98 -21.56
C VAL A 383 9.00 -2.29 -22.24
N PHE A 384 9.16 -3.35 -21.44
CA PHE A 384 9.60 -4.65 -21.97
C PHE A 384 8.45 -5.62 -22.22
N ASN A 385 7.22 -5.22 -21.87
CA ASN A 385 6.02 -6.04 -21.97
C ASN A 385 6.24 -7.47 -21.41
N THR A 386 6.93 -7.54 -20.28
CA THR A 386 7.26 -8.81 -19.63
C THR A 386 7.14 -8.67 -18.12
N VAL A 387 6.40 -9.59 -17.53
CA VAL A 387 6.60 -9.91 -16.12
C VAL A 387 7.79 -10.85 -16.13
N THR A 388 8.96 -10.33 -15.89
CA THR A 388 10.21 -11.06 -16.06
C THR A 388 10.04 -12.52 -15.66
N THR A 389 10.10 -13.38 -16.63
CA THR A 389 10.07 -14.85 -16.49
C THR A 389 11.18 -15.32 -15.57
N SER A 390 12.21 -14.47 -15.38
CA SER A 390 13.21 -14.65 -14.37
C SER A 390 12.60 -14.37 -12.99
N THR A 391 11.97 -15.38 -12.44
CA THR A 391 12.18 -15.73 -11.03
C THR A 391 11.79 -14.73 -9.94
N TYR A 392 11.93 -13.39 -10.08
CA TYR A 392 11.64 -12.50 -8.96
C TYR A 392 10.17 -12.11 -8.87
N PHE A 393 9.57 -11.66 -9.95
CA PHE A 393 8.17 -11.19 -9.97
C PHE A 393 7.16 -12.27 -10.34
N SER A 394 7.49 -13.14 -11.30
CA SER A 394 6.57 -14.17 -11.80
C SER A 394 6.43 -15.35 -10.85
N ALA A 395 7.53 -15.75 -10.18
CA ALA A 395 7.48 -16.85 -9.24
C ALA A 395 6.54 -16.50 -8.07
N ASP A 396 5.65 -17.43 -7.75
CA ASP A 396 4.75 -17.36 -6.60
C ASP A 396 3.86 -16.11 -6.56
N ARG A 397 3.61 -15.47 -7.72
CA ARG A 397 2.74 -14.30 -7.87
C ARG A 397 3.20 -13.05 -7.10
N VAL A 398 4.51 -12.86 -6.94
CA VAL A 398 5.08 -11.67 -6.24
C VAL A 398 4.63 -10.36 -6.89
N TYR A 399 4.33 -10.34 -8.19
CA TYR A 399 3.80 -9.19 -8.90
C TYR A 399 2.54 -8.61 -8.25
N ILE A 400 1.63 -9.44 -7.71
CA ILE A 400 0.41 -8.99 -7.04
C ILE A 400 0.74 -8.09 -5.83
N TYR A 401 1.74 -8.49 -5.05
CA TYR A 401 2.16 -7.72 -3.88
C TYR A 401 2.98 -6.50 -4.26
N THR A 402 3.70 -6.57 -5.38
CA THR A 402 4.52 -5.45 -5.87
C THR A 402 3.66 -4.25 -6.26
N ILE A 403 2.45 -4.46 -6.76
CA ILE A 403 1.48 -3.39 -7.07
C ILE A 403 1.17 -2.54 -5.84
N ALA A 404 1.03 -3.16 -4.68
CA ALA A 404 0.68 -2.46 -3.44
C ALA A 404 1.88 -1.77 -2.75
N ILE A 405 3.07 -1.78 -3.33
CA ILE A 405 4.22 -1.05 -2.78
C ILE A 405 3.95 0.47 -2.78
N LEU A 406 3.27 1.02 -3.79
CA LEU A 406 2.97 2.46 -3.82
C LEU A 406 2.10 2.92 -2.64
N PRO A 407 0.96 2.27 -2.31
CA PRO A 407 0.23 2.53 -1.08
C PRO A 407 1.10 2.37 0.18
N LEU A 408 1.90 1.32 0.23
CA LEU A 408 2.80 1.08 1.36
C LEU A 408 3.82 2.21 1.51
N PHE A 409 4.41 2.68 0.42
CA PHE A 409 5.33 3.82 0.41
C PHE A 409 4.67 5.09 0.98
N ILE A 410 3.48 5.45 0.50
CA ILE A 410 2.74 6.63 0.98
C ILE A 410 2.44 6.49 2.47
N GLY A 411 1.84 5.36 2.86
CA GLY A 411 1.42 5.12 4.24
C GLY A 411 2.58 5.10 5.23
N MET A 412 3.69 4.45 4.88
CA MET A 412 4.87 4.39 5.74
C MET A 412 5.63 5.72 5.80
N THR A 413 5.61 6.53 4.74
CA THR A 413 6.16 7.89 4.76
C THR A 413 5.40 8.77 5.76
N ILE A 414 4.07 8.67 5.76
CA ILE A 414 3.23 9.39 6.74
C ILE A 414 3.47 8.87 8.16
N ALA A 415 3.59 7.55 8.35
CA ALA A 415 3.91 6.94 9.64
C ALA A 415 5.25 7.46 10.18
N ASN A 416 6.28 7.52 9.33
CA ASN A 416 7.59 8.09 9.69
C ASN A 416 7.49 9.57 10.05
N ALA A 417 6.71 10.35 9.31
CA ALA A 417 6.51 11.77 9.60
C ALA A 417 5.85 11.96 10.98
N LEU A 418 4.77 11.23 11.25
CA LEU A 418 4.07 11.28 12.53
C LEU A 418 4.99 10.86 13.68
N ASN A 419 5.70 9.73 13.53
CA ASN A 419 6.65 9.26 14.53
C ASN A 419 7.73 10.32 14.82
N MET A 420 8.36 10.86 13.78
CA MET A 420 9.46 11.82 13.95
C MET A 420 9.02 13.14 14.57
N VAL A 421 7.90 13.70 14.10
CA VAL A 421 7.36 14.95 14.65
C VAL A 421 7.04 14.80 16.14
N VAL A 422 6.39 13.70 16.51
CA VAL A 422 5.95 13.48 17.90
C VAL A 422 7.12 13.09 18.79
N SER A 423 7.99 12.16 18.37
CA SER A 423 9.14 11.72 19.17
C SER A 423 10.14 12.83 19.45
N LYS A 424 10.37 13.75 18.50
CA LYS A 424 11.22 14.93 18.70
C LYS A 424 10.62 15.90 19.72
N LYS A 425 9.30 16.11 19.72
CA LYS A 425 8.63 17.00 20.69
C LYS A 425 8.53 16.42 22.09
N THR A 426 8.54 15.09 22.20
CA THR A 426 8.37 14.38 23.49
C THR A 426 9.66 13.82 24.05
N ASN A 427 10.73 13.74 23.24
CA ASN A 427 12.01 13.12 23.59
C ASN A 427 11.86 11.67 24.11
N SER A 428 10.82 10.98 23.65
CA SER A 428 10.48 9.58 23.93
C SER A 428 9.96 8.92 22.67
N ILE A 429 10.20 7.62 22.51
CA ILE A 429 9.66 6.89 21.36
C ILE A 429 8.17 6.62 21.50
N TRP A 430 7.64 6.50 22.72
CA TRP A 430 6.30 5.96 22.97
C TRP A 430 5.16 6.75 22.30
N PRO A 431 5.08 8.10 22.44
CA PRO A 431 3.99 8.85 21.82
C PRO A 431 4.05 8.79 20.28
N GLY A 432 5.25 8.92 19.70
CA GLY A 432 5.45 8.80 18.24
C GLY A 432 5.16 7.41 17.71
N PHE A 433 5.61 6.39 18.41
CA PHE A 433 5.38 4.98 18.12
C PHE A 433 3.89 4.63 18.07
N PHE A 434 3.10 5.01 19.11
CA PHE A 434 1.66 4.73 19.10
C PHE A 434 0.93 5.51 18.01
N THR A 435 1.32 6.75 17.74
CA THR A 435 0.74 7.52 16.65
C THR A 435 1.01 6.86 15.29
N ALA A 436 2.25 6.40 15.06
CA ALA A 436 2.63 5.73 13.81
C ALA A 436 1.94 4.36 13.63
N ILE A 437 1.85 3.56 14.70
CA ILE A 437 1.14 2.27 14.67
C ILE A 437 -0.34 2.45 14.33
N LEU A 438 -1.03 3.35 15.02
CA LEU A 438 -2.46 3.55 14.80
C LEU A 438 -2.76 4.02 13.38
N TRP A 439 -1.92 4.90 12.83
CA TRP A 439 -1.97 5.25 11.42
C TRP A 439 -1.70 4.03 10.51
N GLY A 440 -0.63 3.28 10.77
CA GLY A 440 -0.23 2.12 9.96
C GLY A 440 -1.31 1.03 9.93
N VAL A 441 -1.95 0.78 11.07
CA VAL A 441 -3.05 -0.20 11.17
C VAL A 441 -4.30 0.32 10.47
N TRP A 442 -4.64 1.59 10.63
CA TRP A 442 -5.73 2.19 9.87
C TRP A 442 -5.50 2.01 8.37
N MET A 443 -4.32 2.35 7.88
CA MET A 443 -3.96 2.16 6.47
C MET A 443 -4.11 0.69 6.03
N ILE A 444 -3.52 -0.27 6.74
CA ILE A 444 -3.51 -1.67 6.30
C ILE A 444 -4.91 -2.31 6.32
N CYS A 445 -5.76 -1.90 7.26
CA CYS A 445 -7.14 -2.38 7.34
C CYS A 445 -8.04 -1.86 6.21
N PHE A 446 -7.63 -0.81 5.49
CA PHE A 446 -8.44 -0.18 4.45
C PHE A 446 -7.90 -0.33 3.04
N CYS A 447 -6.59 -0.48 2.89
CA CYS A 447 -5.98 -0.69 1.58
C CYS A 447 -6.23 -2.08 1.00
N CYS A 448 -6.80 -3.00 1.77
CA CYS A 448 -7.00 -4.37 1.33
C CYS A 448 -8.47 -4.80 1.51
N PRO A 449 -8.97 -5.68 0.62
CA PRO A 449 -10.29 -6.29 0.80
C PRO A 449 -10.28 -7.15 2.08
N LEU A 450 -11.42 -7.24 2.74
CA LEU A 450 -11.67 -8.28 3.75
C LEU A 450 -11.71 -9.64 3.04
N ALA A 451 -11.14 -10.65 3.67
CA ALA A 451 -11.22 -12.03 3.19
C ALA A 451 -12.64 -12.58 3.27
#